data_e3564926bcfa3f5df7ad01116c8885a6
#
_entry.id   e3564926bcfa3f5df7ad01116c8885a6
#
_cell.length_a   1.000
_cell.length_b   1.000
_cell.length_c   1.000
_cell.angle_alpha   90.00
_cell.angle_beta   90.00
_cell.angle_gamma   90.00
#
_symmetry.space_group_name_H-M   'P 1'
#
loop_
_entity.id
_entity.type
_entity.pdbx_description
1 polymer ?
#
loop_
_entity_poly.entity_id
_entity_poly.type
_entity_poly.pdbx_seq_one_letter_code
_entity_poly.pdbx_strand_id
1 'polypeptide(L)'
;MKKIIIKATCISALLLSTQGWCGNTSVDLRFGHNTRSDVNYSRIKVMHQANNGFYFSVEAAQNHNDTFFGDTDRYNPDDKGLTEAAQEIETRWRFDLGNGFAVAPGMVTVFTASNTHYRPFIQGWKAFDNGLNLSARYRYNTVNDAHSDKELDGSGYTRRQSHQFDIWFAYNIGKFGMSYNPRFRWQDNVDQGTGDDTYWEHTVAFNYKLDDGWTPYVELVSLDKTYINNDGNHENDYAVRLGIVKQL
;
A
#
# COMPACT_ATOMS: atom_id res chain seq x y z
N MET A 1 24.77 -9.86 -2.82
CA MET A 1 24.99 -8.78 -3.81
C MET A 1 24.40 -9.06 -5.20
N LYS A 2 24.57 -10.25 -5.82
CA LYS A 2 24.03 -10.52 -7.18
C LYS A 2 22.49 -10.40 -7.31
N LYS A 3 21.71 -10.78 -6.27
CA LYS A 3 20.22 -10.68 -6.31
C LYS A 3 19.67 -9.24 -6.31
N ILE A 4 20.37 -8.31 -5.66
CA ILE A 4 19.96 -6.89 -5.60
C ILE A 4 20.19 -6.21 -6.95
N ILE A 5 21.28 -6.55 -7.65
CA ILE A 5 21.60 -5.97 -8.96
C ILE A 5 20.54 -6.35 -10.02
N ILE A 6 20.05 -7.59 -10.00
CA ILE A 6 19.01 -8.04 -10.96
C ILE A 6 17.69 -7.30 -10.71
N LYS A 7 17.31 -7.07 -9.44
CA LYS A 7 16.08 -6.35 -9.08
C LYS A 7 16.14 -4.87 -9.50
N ALA A 8 17.28 -4.21 -9.29
CA ALA A 8 17.49 -2.82 -9.73
C ALA A 8 17.48 -2.68 -11.26
N THR A 9 18.03 -3.66 -11.98
CA THR A 9 18.07 -3.66 -13.45
C THR A 9 16.67 -3.82 -14.05
N CYS A 10 15.76 -4.59 -13.46
CA CYS A 10 14.38 -4.72 -13.92
C CYS A 10 13.59 -3.42 -13.76
N ILE A 11 13.77 -2.69 -12.65
CA ILE A 11 13.11 -1.39 -12.44
C ILE A 11 13.65 -0.36 -13.44
N SER A 12 14.97 -0.34 -13.68
CA SER A 12 15.59 0.56 -14.65
C SER A 12 15.13 0.27 -16.10
N ALA A 13 14.96 -0.99 -16.48
CA ALA A 13 14.45 -1.39 -17.80
C ALA A 13 12.99 -0.96 -18.01
N LEU A 14 12.16 -1.03 -16.98
CA LEU A 14 10.77 -0.53 -17.00
C LEU A 14 10.72 1.00 -17.21
N LEU A 15 11.60 1.75 -16.57
CA LEU A 15 11.68 3.22 -16.73
C LEU A 15 12.12 3.63 -18.15
N LEU A 16 13.02 2.86 -18.78
CA LEU A 16 13.52 3.16 -20.13
C LEU A 16 12.52 2.78 -21.24
N SER A 17 11.60 1.86 -20.98
CA SER A 17 10.62 1.41 -21.99
C SER A 17 9.37 2.28 -22.09
N THR A 18 9.21 3.30 -21.24
CA THR A 18 7.98 4.12 -21.17
C THR A 18 7.79 5.07 -22.35
N GLN A 19 8.81 5.32 -23.16
CA GLN A 19 8.74 6.23 -24.32
C GLN A 19 7.80 5.77 -25.45
N GLY A 20 7.38 4.51 -25.45
CA GLY A 20 6.46 3.95 -26.45
C GLY A 20 5.02 3.74 -25.98
N TRP A 21 4.71 4.01 -24.71
CA TRP A 21 3.39 3.75 -24.16
C TRP A 21 2.55 5.04 -24.15
N CYS A 22 1.44 5.04 -24.90
CA CYS A 22 0.49 6.14 -24.86
C CYS A 22 -0.24 6.13 -23.51
N GLY A 23 0.01 7.10 -22.65
CA GLY A 23 -0.57 7.20 -21.30
C GLY A 23 0.25 8.05 -20.36
N ASN A 24 -0.09 8.02 -19.09
CA ASN A 24 0.58 8.77 -18.02
C ASN A 24 1.41 7.83 -17.16
N THR A 25 2.70 8.12 -17.03
CA THR A 25 3.61 7.42 -16.12
C THR A 25 3.93 8.31 -14.94
N SER A 26 4.00 7.74 -13.74
CA SER A 26 4.44 8.47 -12.55
C SER A 26 5.29 7.59 -11.64
N VAL A 27 6.15 8.25 -10.87
CA VAL A 27 6.99 7.65 -9.83
C VAL A 27 6.59 8.27 -8.50
N ASP A 28 6.31 7.42 -7.51
CA ASP A 28 6.00 7.80 -6.13
C ASP A 28 7.11 7.30 -5.21
N LEU A 29 7.71 8.22 -4.49
CA LEU A 29 8.67 7.95 -3.42
C LEU A 29 8.02 8.29 -2.10
N ARG A 30 8.05 7.36 -1.13
CA ARG A 30 7.45 7.55 0.18
C ARG A 30 8.38 7.07 1.28
N PHE A 31 8.45 7.83 2.35
CA PHE A 31 9.03 7.47 3.63
C PHE A 31 7.94 7.51 4.70
N GLY A 32 7.95 6.55 5.62
CA GLY A 32 7.01 6.47 6.71
C GLY A 32 7.67 6.08 8.01
N HIS A 33 7.05 6.52 9.11
CA HIS A 33 7.45 6.21 10.47
C HIS A 33 6.21 5.84 11.28
N ASN A 34 6.25 4.67 11.92
CA ASN A 34 5.25 4.22 12.88
C ASN A 34 5.67 4.67 14.27
N THR A 35 4.82 5.44 14.95
CA THR A 35 5.22 6.19 16.15
C THR A 35 5.34 5.37 17.42
N ARG A 36 4.61 4.25 17.55
CA ARG A 36 4.67 3.38 18.74
C ARG A 36 5.58 2.19 18.53
N SER A 37 5.47 1.54 17.39
CA SER A 37 6.34 0.42 17.05
C SER A 37 7.76 0.85 16.64
N ASP A 38 7.99 2.15 16.46
CA ASP A 38 9.28 2.76 16.07
C ASP A 38 9.88 2.15 14.80
N VAL A 39 9.00 1.83 13.84
CA VAL A 39 9.41 1.23 12.57
C VAL A 39 9.45 2.29 11.49
N ASN A 40 10.62 2.46 10.89
CA ASN A 40 10.81 3.28 9.71
C ASN A 40 10.70 2.42 8.45
N TYR A 41 10.13 2.95 7.39
CA TYR A 41 10.06 2.26 6.10
C TYR A 41 10.09 3.23 4.93
N SER A 42 10.55 2.73 3.80
CA SER A 42 10.51 3.47 2.53
C SER A 42 9.84 2.66 1.44
N ARG A 43 9.33 3.36 0.45
CA ARG A 43 8.67 2.77 -0.70
C ARG A 43 8.99 3.53 -1.98
N ILE A 44 9.24 2.80 -3.04
CA ILE A 44 9.21 3.31 -4.41
C ILE A 44 8.08 2.60 -5.18
N LYS A 45 7.27 3.36 -5.90
CA LYS A 45 6.23 2.83 -6.79
C LYS A 45 6.30 3.50 -8.14
N VAL A 46 6.34 2.70 -9.20
CA VAL A 46 6.20 3.15 -10.59
C VAL A 46 4.83 2.76 -11.08
N MET A 47 4.10 3.70 -11.65
CA MET A 47 2.72 3.55 -12.10
C MET A 47 2.59 3.99 -13.54
N HIS A 48 1.85 3.23 -14.33
CA HIS A 48 1.49 3.61 -15.69
C HIS A 48 -0.01 3.43 -15.91
N GLN A 49 -0.67 4.48 -16.38
CA GLN A 49 -2.07 4.46 -16.80
C GLN A 49 -2.12 4.69 -18.31
N ALA A 50 -2.40 3.64 -19.08
CA ALA A 50 -2.55 3.72 -20.52
C ALA A 50 -3.90 4.38 -20.90
N ASN A 51 -3.96 4.99 -22.09
CA ASN A 51 -5.15 5.68 -22.58
C ASN A 51 -6.34 4.74 -22.82
N ASN A 52 -6.09 3.44 -23.03
CA ASN A 52 -7.12 2.42 -23.21
C ASN A 52 -7.74 1.89 -21.91
N GLY A 53 -7.40 2.51 -20.76
CA GLY A 53 -7.90 2.10 -19.45
C GLY A 53 -7.03 1.07 -18.71
N PHE A 54 -6.02 0.49 -19.36
CA PHE A 54 -5.09 -0.43 -18.70
C PHE A 54 -4.20 0.34 -17.70
N TYR A 55 -4.04 -0.23 -16.51
CA TYR A 55 -3.14 0.27 -15.48
C TYR A 55 -2.19 -0.84 -15.04
N PHE A 56 -0.95 -0.46 -14.84
CA PHE A 56 0.09 -1.30 -14.31
C PHE A 56 0.91 -0.53 -13.27
N SER A 57 1.28 -1.17 -12.17
CA SER A 57 2.27 -0.61 -11.26
C SER A 57 3.17 -1.68 -10.67
N VAL A 58 4.39 -1.25 -10.32
CA VAL A 58 5.36 -2.02 -9.54
C VAL A 58 5.73 -1.20 -8.32
N GLU A 59 5.71 -1.85 -7.17
CA GLU A 59 6.07 -1.26 -5.89
C GLU A 59 7.12 -2.11 -5.20
N ALA A 60 8.10 -1.46 -4.56
CA ALA A 60 9.05 -2.08 -3.66
C ALA A 60 9.05 -1.29 -2.35
N ALA A 61 8.83 -1.99 -1.23
CA ALA A 61 8.89 -1.43 0.10
C ALA A 61 10.01 -2.10 0.91
N GLN A 62 10.62 -1.35 1.82
CA GLN A 62 11.68 -1.80 2.71
C GLN A 62 11.43 -1.24 4.11
N ASN A 63 11.62 -2.07 5.13
CA ASN A 63 11.69 -1.62 6.51
C ASN A 63 13.13 -1.29 6.85
N HIS A 64 13.32 -0.24 7.61
CA HIS A 64 14.61 0.20 8.13
C HIS A 64 14.65 -0.17 9.60
N ASN A 65 15.41 -1.21 9.93
CA ASN A 65 15.71 -1.56 11.30
C ASN A 65 16.88 -0.65 11.73
N ASP A 66 16.62 0.25 12.64
CA ASP A 66 17.54 1.25 13.20
C ASP A 66 18.03 2.40 12.32
N THR A 67 18.02 3.59 12.90
CA THR A 67 18.94 4.71 12.68
C THR A 67 18.72 5.68 11.53
N PHE A 68 17.64 5.71 10.79
CA PHE A 68 17.46 6.88 9.92
C PHE A 68 17.11 8.16 10.73
N PHE A 69 16.41 7.98 11.88
CA PHE A 69 16.11 9.02 12.87
C PHE A 69 16.22 8.49 14.32
N GLY A 70 16.82 7.33 14.54
CA GLY A 70 16.73 6.60 15.80
C GLY A 70 17.94 6.74 16.71
N ASP A 71 17.68 6.42 17.94
CA ASP A 71 18.59 6.35 19.07
C ASP A 71 19.73 5.35 18.80
N THR A 72 20.96 5.83 18.81
CA THR A 72 22.18 5.01 18.61
C THR A 72 22.42 4.02 19.74
N ASP A 73 21.65 4.06 20.82
CA ASP A 73 21.84 3.23 22.01
C ASP A 73 21.24 1.81 21.86
N ARG A 74 20.49 1.54 20.78
CA ARG A 74 19.91 0.21 20.48
C ARG A 74 20.61 -0.52 19.32
N TYR A 75 21.87 -0.17 19.04
CA TYR A 75 22.64 -0.87 18.02
C TYR A 75 22.80 -2.36 18.39
N ASN A 76 22.07 -3.22 17.67
CA ASN A 76 22.28 -4.65 17.67
C ASN A 76 23.09 -5.01 16.40
N PRO A 77 24.35 -5.49 16.53
CA PRO A 77 25.19 -5.79 15.37
C PRO A 77 24.64 -6.93 14.48
N ASP A 78 23.63 -7.66 14.95
CA ASP A 78 22.92 -8.69 14.18
C ASP A 78 21.73 -8.12 13.37
N ASP A 79 21.34 -6.85 13.59
CA ASP A 79 20.29 -6.17 12.82
C ASP A 79 20.80 -5.81 11.43
N LYS A 80 20.18 -6.39 10.43
CA LYS A 80 20.60 -6.29 9.01
C LYS A 80 20.18 -5.00 8.33
N GLY A 81 20.10 -3.88 9.01
CA GLY A 81 19.82 -2.55 8.46
C GLY A 81 18.53 -2.44 7.61
N LEU A 82 18.57 -2.88 6.36
CA LEU A 82 17.43 -2.87 5.45
C LEU A 82 16.84 -4.28 5.30
N THR A 83 15.57 -4.45 5.65
CA THR A 83 14.83 -5.70 5.42
C THR A 83 13.75 -5.51 4.36
N GLU A 84 13.56 -6.52 3.51
CA GLU A 84 12.50 -6.52 2.51
C GLU A 84 11.14 -6.57 3.20
N ALA A 85 10.31 -5.53 3.00
CA ALA A 85 8.94 -5.54 3.52
C ALA A 85 8.00 -6.26 2.54
N ALA A 86 7.91 -5.78 1.29
CA ALA A 86 7.11 -6.40 0.24
C ALA A 86 7.46 -5.85 -1.13
N GLN A 87 7.21 -6.65 -2.18
CA GLN A 87 7.16 -6.18 -3.56
C GLN A 87 5.77 -6.43 -4.10
N GLU A 88 5.21 -5.46 -4.80
CA GLU A 88 3.83 -5.54 -5.27
C GLU A 88 3.78 -5.23 -6.78
N ILE A 89 2.99 -6.02 -7.50
CA ILE A 89 2.59 -5.75 -8.87
C ILE A 89 1.08 -5.62 -8.88
N GLU A 90 0.55 -4.49 -9.38
CA GLU A 90 -0.87 -4.29 -9.58
C GLU A 90 -1.16 -4.14 -11.07
N THR A 91 -2.19 -4.84 -11.55
CA THR A 91 -2.77 -4.67 -12.88
C THR A 91 -4.28 -4.48 -12.76
N ARG A 92 -4.86 -3.60 -13.57
CA ARG A 92 -6.32 -3.45 -13.67
C ARG A 92 -6.70 -2.90 -15.03
N TRP A 93 -7.95 -3.09 -15.39
CA TRP A 93 -8.55 -2.50 -16.59
C TRP A 93 -9.76 -1.66 -16.19
N ARG A 94 -9.69 -0.35 -16.45
CA ARG A 94 -10.76 0.60 -16.14
C ARG A 94 -11.71 0.73 -17.32
N PHE A 95 -13.00 0.60 -17.02
CA PHE A 95 -14.12 0.83 -17.93
C PHE A 95 -14.89 2.06 -17.46
N ASP A 96 -14.96 3.08 -18.28
CA ASP A 96 -15.76 4.28 -18.02
C ASP A 96 -17.22 4.01 -18.41
N LEU A 97 -18.14 4.22 -17.46
CA LEU A 97 -19.56 3.94 -17.59
C LEU A 97 -20.40 5.20 -17.87
N GLY A 98 -19.73 6.34 -18.05
CA GLY A 98 -20.39 7.65 -18.23
C GLY A 98 -20.78 8.31 -16.91
N ASN A 99 -21.17 9.59 -16.98
CA ASN A 99 -21.62 10.39 -15.83
C ASN A 99 -20.65 10.39 -14.64
N GLY A 100 -19.35 10.27 -14.90
CA GLY A 100 -18.30 10.20 -13.87
C GLY A 100 -18.18 8.84 -13.16
N PHE A 101 -18.92 7.80 -13.57
CA PHE A 101 -18.76 6.45 -13.05
C PHE A 101 -17.74 5.67 -13.84
N ALA A 102 -16.97 4.85 -13.13
CA ALA A 102 -16.07 3.88 -13.74
C ALA A 102 -15.97 2.63 -12.85
N VAL A 103 -15.57 1.51 -13.44
CA VAL A 103 -15.30 0.25 -12.74
C VAL A 103 -14.03 -0.37 -13.28
N ALA A 104 -13.26 -1.04 -12.43
CA ALA A 104 -12.11 -1.83 -12.87
C ALA A 104 -12.00 -3.14 -12.08
N PRO A 105 -12.06 -4.29 -12.73
CA PRO A 105 -11.47 -5.51 -12.23
C PRO A 105 -9.93 -5.40 -12.25
N GLY A 106 -9.27 -6.06 -11.31
CA GLY A 106 -7.82 -6.07 -11.24
C GLY A 106 -7.27 -7.16 -10.35
N MET A 107 -5.95 -7.22 -10.32
CA MET A 107 -5.16 -8.16 -9.53
C MET A 107 -3.98 -7.44 -8.92
N VAL A 108 -3.74 -7.68 -7.64
CA VAL A 108 -2.49 -7.36 -6.98
C VAL A 108 -1.78 -8.66 -6.63
N THR A 109 -0.51 -8.76 -7.01
CA THR A 109 0.36 -9.85 -6.58
C THR A 109 1.43 -9.27 -5.67
N VAL A 110 1.54 -9.80 -4.46
CA VAL A 110 2.53 -9.36 -3.48
C VAL A 110 3.53 -10.49 -3.24
N PHE A 111 4.80 -10.16 -3.39
CA PHE A 111 5.91 -11.05 -3.11
C PHE A 111 6.53 -10.64 -1.77
N THR A 112 6.67 -11.59 -0.88
CA THR A 112 7.41 -11.45 0.38
C THR A 112 8.56 -12.44 0.39
N ALA A 113 9.41 -12.39 1.41
CA ALA A 113 10.54 -13.33 1.52
C ALA A 113 10.11 -14.81 1.55
N SER A 114 8.91 -15.10 2.05
CA SER A 114 8.42 -16.47 2.28
C SER A 114 7.25 -16.87 1.36
N ASN A 115 6.43 -15.91 0.88
CA ASN A 115 5.16 -16.21 0.24
C ASN A 115 4.86 -15.31 -0.94
N THR A 116 3.92 -15.78 -1.79
CA THR A 116 3.26 -14.95 -2.79
C THR A 116 1.77 -14.86 -2.47
N HIS A 117 1.26 -13.64 -2.37
CA HIS A 117 -0.15 -13.35 -2.13
C HIS A 117 -0.81 -12.91 -3.43
N TYR A 118 -1.97 -13.47 -3.70
CA TYR A 118 -2.82 -13.07 -4.82
C TYR A 118 -4.04 -12.33 -4.27
N ARG A 119 -4.32 -11.17 -4.83
CA ARG A 119 -5.34 -10.26 -4.32
C ARG A 119 -6.20 -9.74 -5.47
N PRO A 120 -7.09 -10.59 -6.06
CA PRO A 120 -8.08 -10.13 -7.03
C PRO A 120 -8.98 -9.09 -6.39
N PHE A 121 -9.39 -8.09 -7.17
CA PHE A 121 -10.25 -7.02 -6.70
C PHE A 121 -11.19 -6.50 -7.79
N ILE A 122 -12.21 -5.82 -7.34
CA ILE A 122 -13.04 -4.93 -8.15
C ILE A 122 -13.07 -3.55 -7.49
N GLN A 123 -12.88 -2.51 -8.26
CA GLN A 123 -12.91 -1.12 -7.79
C GLN A 123 -13.88 -0.29 -8.63
N GLY A 124 -14.71 0.51 -7.96
CA GLY A 124 -15.61 1.47 -8.57
C GLY A 124 -15.23 2.90 -8.21
N TRP A 125 -15.54 3.85 -9.10
CA TRP A 125 -15.36 5.29 -8.90
C TRP A 125 -16.59 6.07 -9.26
N LYS A 126 -16.75 7.19 -8.57
CA LYS A 126 -17.66 8.27 -8.94
C LYS A 126 -16.93 9.61 -8.80
N ALA A 127 -16.74 10.28 -9.92
CA ALA A 127 -16.28 11.66 -9.96
C ALA A 127 -17.50 12.61 -10.02
N PHE A 128 -17.45 13.69 -9.25
CA PHE A 128 -18.46 14.75 -9.21
C PHE A 128 -17.86 16.05 -9.78
N ASP A 129 -18.70 16.87 -10.38
CA ASP A 129 -18.28 18.13 -11.01
C ASP A 129 -17.75 19.17 -10.01
N ASN A 130 -18.08 19.04 -8.73
CA ASN A 130 -17.61 19.91 -7.65
C ASN A 130 -16.20 19.55 -7.12
N GLY A 131 -15.47 18.60 -7.74
CA GLY A 131 -14.14 18.17 -7.32
C GLY A 131 -14.10 17.03 -6.31
N LEU A 132 -15.27 16.56 -5.83
CA LEU A 132 -15.36 15.36 -5.01
C LEU A 132 -15.19 14.12 -5.88
N ASN A 133 -14.38 13.16 -5.40
CA ASN A 133 -14.19 11.85 -6.00
C ASN A 133 -14.37 10.78 -4.92
N LEU A 134 -15.25 9.83 -5.19
CA LEU A 134 -15.44 8.67 -4.35
C LEU A 134 -14.92 7.44 -5.07
N SER A 135 -14.29 6.52 -4.34
CA SER A 135 -14.04 5.19 -4.86
C SER A 135 -14.16 4.14 -3.76
N ALA A 136 -14.53 2.93 -4.16
CA ALA A 136 -14.60 1.79 -3.27
C ALA A 136 -13.97 0.58 -3.96
N ARG A 137 -13.19 -0.21 -3.23
CA ARG A 137 -12.56 -1.43 -3.71
C ARG A 137 -12.84 -2.58 -2.74
N TYR A 138 -13.37 -3.65 -3.27
CA TYR A 138 -13.38 -4.93 -2.59
C TYR A 138 -12.21 -5.78 -3.10
N ARG A 139 -11.50 -6.42 -2.19
CA ARG A 139 -10.34 -7.26 -2.47
C ARG A 139 -10.41 -8.55 -1.66
N TYR A 140 -10.17 -9.67 -2.33
CA TYR A 140 -9.97 -10.97 -1.69
C TYR A 140 -8.47 -11.27 -1.66
N ASN A 141 -7.92 -11.56 -0.50
CA ASN A 141 -6.52 -11.86 -0.32
C ASN A 141 -6.36 -13.36 -0.07
N THR A 142 -5.47 -14.01 -0.80
CA THR A 142 -5.14 -15.43 -0.61
C THR A 142 -3.64 -15.64 -0.83
N VAL A 143 -3.11 -16.73 -0.30
CA VAL A 143 -1.69 -17.09 -0.40
C VAL A 143 -1.56 -18.31 -1.29
N ASN A 144 -0.47 -18.40 -2.09
CA ASN A 144 -0.11 -19.67 -2.71
C ASN A 144 0.29 -20.66 -1.60
N ASP A 145 0.14 -21.91 -1.84
CA ASP A 145 0.40 -23.02 -0.92
C ASP A 145 -0.66 -23.27 0.16
N ALA A 146 -0.40 -24.37 0.88
CA ALA A 146 -1.20 -24.84 2.01
C ALA A 146 -0.91 -24.02 3.31
N HIS A 147 -0.53 -22.75 3.19
CA HIS A 147 -0.37 -21.90 4.35
C HIS A 147 -1.69 -21.77 5.09
N SER A 148 -1.64 -22.08 6.36
CA SER A 148 -2.79 -22.00 7.26
C SER A 148 -2.49 -21.06 8.41
N ASP A 149 -3.48 -20.34 8.84
CA ASP A 149 -3.46 -19.53 10.06
C ASP A 149 -4.12 -20.33 11.20
N LYS A 150 -3.58 -20.18 12.41
CA LYS A 150 -4.19 -20.73 13.60
C LYS A 150 -5.49 -19.98 13.90
N GLU A 151 -6.55 -20.72 14.20
CA GLU A 151 -7.82 -20.13 14.59
C GLU A 151 -7.75 -19.54 16.00
N LEU A 152 -8.43 -18.41 16.22
CA LEU A 152 -8.41 -17.66 17.47
C LEU A 152 -8.98 -18.45 18.65
N ASP A 153 -9.98 -19.29 18.39
CA ASP A 153 -10.60 -20.16 19.41
C ASP A 153 -9.79 -21.43 19.71
N GLY A 154 -8.69 -21.64 18.97
CA GLY A 154 -7.83 -22.81 19.12
C GLY A 154 -8.40 -24.09 18.52
N SER A 155 -9.52 -24.03 17.77
CA SER A 155 -10.18 -25.20 17.19
C SER A 155 -9.34 -25.90 16.10
N GLY A 156 -8.40 -25.16 15.48
CA GLY A 156 -7.57 -25.73 14.42
C GLY A 156 -6.80 -24.71 13.61
N TYR A 157 -6.65 -25.02 12.33
CA TYR A 157 -6.00 -24.18 11.33
C TYR A 157 -6.89 -24.03 10.11
N THR A 158 -7.01 -22.81 9.62
CA THR A 158 -7.72 -22.51 8.39
C THR A 158 -6.78 -21.93 7.33
N ARG A 159 -7.20 -22.02 6.06
CA ARG A 159 -6.40 -21.47 4.96
C ARG A 159 -6.24 -19.95 5.12
N ARG A 160 -5.02 -19.45 4.96
CA ARG A 160 -4.73 -18.01 4.99
C ARG A 160 -5.43 -17.31 3.83
N GLN A 161 -6.48 -16.57 4.18
CA GLN A 161 -7.29 -15.77 3.26
C GLN A 161 -7.94 -14.63 4.04
N SER A 162 -8.20 -13.52 3.39
CA SER A 162 -8.94 -12.43 4.03
C SER A 162 -9.69 -11.60 3.01
N HIS A 163 -10.72 -10.94 3.47
CA HIS A 163 -11.49 -9.98 2.71
C HIS A 163 -11.06 -8.57 3.09
N GLN A 164 -11.08 -7.64 2.14
CA GLN A 164 -10.72 -6.26 2.42
C GLN A 164 -11.62 -5.31 1.64
N PHE A 165 -12.04 -4.26 2.32
CA PHE A 165 -12.75 -3.11 1.77
C PHE A 165 -11.90 -1.86 1.96
N ASP A 166 -11.66 -1.14 0.86
CA ASP A 166 -11.04 0.18 0.87
C ASP A 166 -12.05 1.19 0.32
N ILE A 167 -12.24 2.34 0.98
CA ILE A 167 -13.06 3.44 0.49
C ILE A 167 -12.20 4.69 0.45
N TRP A 168 -12.28 5.50 -0.59
CA TRP A 168 -11.60 6.78 -0.70
C TRP A 168 -12.61 7.89 -0.92
N PHE A 169 -12.50 8.90 -0.08
CA PHE A 169 -13.13 10.20 -0.25
C PHE A 169 -12.02 11.19 -0.59
N ALA A 170 -11.98 11.70 -1.81
CA ALA A 170 -10.96 12.64 -2.25
C ALA A 170 -11.60 13.94 -2.74
N TYR A 171 -11.03 15.07 -2.34
CA TYR A 171 -11.50 16.38 -2.73
C TYR A 171 -10.34 17.24 -3.20
N ASN A 172 -10.49 17.89 -4.36
CA ASN A 172 -9.47 18.73 -4.95
C ASN A 172 -9.99 20.16 -5.12
N ILE A 173 -9.20 21.15 -4.64
CA ILE A 173 -9.45 22.58 -4.79
C ILE A 173 -8.20 23.21 -5.43
N GLY A 174 -8.29 23.52 -6.71
CA GLY A 174 -7.14 24.02 -7.46
C GLY A 174 -5.96 23.03 -7.42
N LYS A 175 -4.83 23.46 -6.86
CA LYS A 175 -3.63 22.63 -6.70
C LYS A 175 -3.63 21.80 -5.41
N PHE A 176 -4.51 22.09 -4.47
CA PHE A 176 -4.59 21.39 -3.19
C PHE A 176 -5.53 20.20 -3.28
N GLY A 177 -5.10 19.07 -2.75
CA GLY A 177 -5.92 17.86 -2.63
C GLY A 177 -5.90 17.33 -1.21
N MET A 178 -7.03 16.77 -0.79
CA MET A 178 -7.17 16.04 0.46
C MET A 178 -7.92 14.75 0.22
N SER A 179 -7.61 13.72 1.00
CA SER A 179 -8.35 12.46 0.94
C SER A 179 -8.44 11.79 2.31
N TYR A 180 -9.49 11.00 2.47
CA TYR A 180 -9.67 10.10 3.60
C TYR A 180 -9.93 8.69 3.07
N ASN A 181 -9.17 7.71 3.58
CA ASN A 181 -9.27 6.31 3.18
C ASN A 181 -9.43 5.43 4.42
N PRO A 182 -10.66 5.06 4.80
CA PRO A 182 -10.89 3.95 5.71
C PRO A 182 -10.70 2.63 4.95
N ARG A 183 -9.98 1.71 5.58
CA ARG A 183 -9.75 0.35 5.14
C ARG A 183 -10.22 -0.62 6.22
N PHE A 184 -10.98 -1.61 5.84
CA PHE A 184 -11.43 -2.69 6.71
C PHE A 184 -10.99 -4.04 6.12
N ARG A 185 -10.41 -4.92 6.96
CA ARG A 185 -10.01 -6.27 6.59
C ARG A 185 -10.53 -7.25 7.63
N TRP A 186 -10.94 -8.44 7.21
CA TRP A 186 -11.39 -9.49 8.10
C TRP A 186 -11.12 -10.87 7.52
N GLN A 187 -11.01 -11.84 8.41
CA GLN A 187 -11.07 -13.27 8.14
C GLN A 187 -11.65 -13.96 9.38
N ASP A 188 -12.77 -14.64 9.22
CA ASP A 188 -13.48 -15.27 10.34
C ASP A 188 -12.53 -16.12 11.19
N ASN A 189 -12.55 -15.90 12.51
CA ASN A 189 -11.80 -16.64 13.52
C ASN A 189 -10.27 -16.68 13.31
N VAL A 190 -9.68 -15.68 12.63
CA VAL A 190 -8.24 -15.59 12.38
C VAL A 190 -7.72 -14.21 12.74
N ASP A 191 -6.68 -14.17 13.58
CA ASP A 191 -6.04 -12.91 14.01
C ASP A 191 -5.50 -12.13 12.81
N GLN A 192 -5.96 -10.90 12.65
CA GLN A 192 -5.51 -9.97 11.63
C GLN A 192 -4.28 -9.12 12.07
N GLY A 193 -3.62 -9.54 13.16
CA GLY A 193 -2.51 -8.81 13.76
C GLY A 193 -2.99 -7.76 14.77
N THR A 194 -4.23 -7.89 15.24
CA THR A 194 -4.90 -6.97 16.17
C THR A 194 -5.35 -7.66 17.45
N GLY A 195 -5.11 -8.97 17.59
CA GLY A 195 -5.72 -9.84 18.59
C GLY A 195 -7.19 -10.15 18.33
N ASP A 196 -7.69 -9.82 17.11
CA ASP A 196 -9.06 -9.95 16.67
C ASP A 196 -9.08 -10.44 15.22
N ASP A 197 -10.22 -10.93 14.74
CA ASP A 197 -10.43 -11.36 13.35
C ASP A 197 -10.63 -10.20 12.35
N THR A 198 -10.62 -8.98 12.85
CA THR A 198 -10.80 -7.74 12.09
C THR A 198 -9.61 -6.78 12.23
N TYR A 199 -9.48 -5.90 11.26
CA TYR A 199 -8.46 -4.85 11.22
C TYR A 199 -9.00 -3.60 10.54
N TRP A 200 -8.78 -2.43 11.16
CA TRP A 200 -9.07 -1.13 10.59
C TRP A 200 -7.79 -0.32 10.34
N GLU A 201 -7.75 0.38 9.24
CA GLU A 201 -6.75 1.42 8.96
C GLU A 201 -7.46 2.68 8.49
N HIS A 202 -7.11 3.82 9.06
CA HIS A 202 -7.63 5.11 8.65
C HIS A 202 -6.48 5.98 8.16
N THR A 203 -6.52 6.43 6.91
CA THR A 203 -5.51 7.31 6.34
C THR A 203 -6.15 8.63 5.94
N VAL A 204 -5.60 9.73 6.44
CA VAL A 204 -5.89 11.09 5.94
C VAL A 204 -4.66 11.58 5.19
N ALA A 205 -4.84 12.06 3.97
CA ALA A 205 -3.75 12.57 3.15
C ALA A 205 -4.01 13.99 2.65
N PHE A 206 -2.94 14.76 2.55
CA PHE A 206 -2.91 16.10 1.96
C PHE A 206 -1.82 16.15 0.90
N ASN A 207 -2.11 16.76 -0.24
CA ASN A 207 -1.16 16.90 -1.32
C ASN A 207 -1.24 18.29 -1.98
N TYR A 208 -0.16 18.69 -2.66
CA TYR A 208 -0.11 19.94 -3.39
C TYR A 208 0.55 19.73 -4.76
N LYS A 209 -0.16 20.05 -5.84
CA LYS A 209 0.33 19.91 -7.22
C LYS A 209 1.18 21.10 -7.62
N LEU A 210 2.47 20.88 -7.90
CA LEU A 210 3.37 21.86 -8.47
C LEU A 210 3.24 21.90 -10.00
N ASP A 211 3.61 23.02 -10.62
CA ASP A 211 3.44 23.23 -12.07
C ASP A 211 4.33 22.33 -12.93
N ASP A 212 5.45 21.87 -12.38
CA ASP A 212 6.44 21.02 -13.05
C ASP A 212 6.14 19.51 -12.91
N GLY A 213 4.93 19.14 -12.50
CA GLY A 213 4.47 17.75 -12.37
C GLY A 213 4.91 17.03 -11.09
N TRP A 214 5.48 17.75 -10.11
CA TRP A 214 5.71 17.23 -8.78
C TRP A 214 4.50 17.41 -7.89
N THR A 215 4.24 16.41 -7.05
CA THR A 215 3.13 16.44 -6.09
C THR A 215 3.63 15.91 -4.74
N PRO A 216 4.19 16.76 -3.86
CA PRO A 216 4.47 16.38 -2.48
C PRO A 216 3.17 16.09 -1.73
N TYR A 217 3.24 15.16 -0.76
CA TYR A 217 2.11 14.81 0.09
C TYR A 217 2.55 14.37 1.48
N VAL A 218 1.61 14.45 2.42
CA VAL A 218 1.70 13.89 3.77
C VAL A 218 0.49 13.00 4.02
N GLU A 219 0.70 11.86 4.68
CA GLU A 219 -0.36 10.98 5.17
C GLU A 219 -0.24 10.82 6.69
N LEU A 220 -1.37 10.91 7.38
CA LEU A 220 -1.53 10.57 8.78
C LEU A 220 -2.36 9.29 8.84
N VAL A 221 -1.84 8.28 9.52
CA VAL A 221 -2.43 6.93 9.52
C VAL A 221 -2.68 6.48 10.95
N SER A 222 -3.86 5.91 11.18
CA SER A 222 -4.18 5.15 12.39
C SER A 222 -4.28 3.68 12.01
N LEU A 223 -3.52 2.83 12.71
CA LEU A 223 -3.44 1.39 12.54
C LEU A 223 -4.08 0.74 13.76
N ASP A 224 -5.16 0.01 13.56
CA ASP A 224 -5.95 -0.58 14.63
C ASP A 224 -5.17 -1.70 15.34
N LYS A 225 -4.89 -1.50 16.64
CA LYS A 225 -4.35 -2.52 17.57
C LYS A 225 -3.11 -3.29 17.05
N THR A 226 -2.31 -2.68 16.16
CA THR A 226 -1.14 -3.34 15.55
C THR A 226 0.11 -3.27 16.43
N TYR A 227 0.11 -2.44 17.45
CA TYR A 227 1.18 -2.33 18.43
C TYR A 227 0.90 -3.24 19.63
N ILE A 228 1.89 -4.03 20.05
CA ILE A 228 1.82 -4.85 21.26
C ILE A 228 2.68 -4.18 22.31
N ASN A 229 2.05 -3.73 23.41
CA ASN A 229 2.74 -3.09 24.52
C ASN A 229 3.50 -4.09 25.40
N ASN A 230 4.25 -3.60 26.41
CA ASN A 230 5.05 -4.46 27.31
C ASN A 230 4.22 -5.45 28.13
N ASP A 231 2.93 -5.20 28.30
CA ASP A 231 2.00 -6.06 29.02
C ASP A 231 1.33 -7.10 28.10
N GLY A 232 1.70 -7.11 26.81
CA GLY A 232 1.13 -8.01 25.79
C GLY A 232 -0.23 -7.57 25.25
N ASN A 233 -0.70 -6.35 25.56
CA ASN A 233 -1.97 -5.85 25.05
C ASN A 233 -1.81 -5.22 23.68
N HIS A 234 -2.79 -5.46 22.80
CA HIS A 234 -2.88 -4.82 21.50
C HIS A 234 -3.42 -3.39 21.62
N GLU A 235 -2.69 -2.45 21.08
CA GLU A 235 -3.04 -1.02 21.06
C GLU A 235 -2.89 -0.44 19.64
N ASN A 236 -3.56 0.68 19.39
CA ASN A 236 -3.44 1.37 18.12
C ASN A 236 -2.03 1.91 17.93
N ASP A 237 -1.49 1.75 16.74
CA ASP A 237 -0.29 2.46 16.27
C ASP A 237 -0.69 3.61 15.37
N TYR A 238 0.22 4.55 15.18
CA TYR A 238 0.03 5.69 14.28
C TYR A 238 1.24 5.83 13.38
N ALA A 239 1.01 6.24 12.14
CA ALA A 239 2.11 6.51 11.23
C ALA A 239 2.00 7.89 10.61
N VAL A 240 3.15 8.51 10.40
CA VAL A 240 3.31 9.68 9.53
C VAL A 240 4.08 9.24 8.30
N ARG A 241 3.53 9.57 7.12
CA ARG A 241 4.15 9.25 5.83
C ARG A 241 4.35 10.52 5.04
N LEU A 242 5.56 10.73 4.56
CA LEU A 242 5.91 11.83 3.66
C LEU A 242 6.26 11.24 2.29
N GLY A 243 5.77 11.86 1.25
CA GLY A 243 6.07 11.37 -0.08
C GLY A 243 6.01 12.45 -1.15
N ILE A 244 6.46 12.06 -2.33
CA ILE A 244 6.45 12.91 -3.50
C ILE A 244 6.18 12.07 -4.75
N VAL A 245 5.23 12.50 -5.55
CA VAL A 245 4.94 11.91 -6.85
C VAL A 245 5.50 12.80 -7.94
N LYS A 246 6.21 12.20 -8.91
CA LYS A 246 6.62 12.85 -10.16
C LYS A 246 5.84 12.27 -11.33
N GLN A 247 5.15 13.09 -12.07
CA GLN A 247 4.57 12.74 -13.35
C GLN A 247 5.62 12.94 -14.46
N LEU A 248 5.80 11.92 -15.30
CA LEU A 248 6.81 11.88 -16.37
C LEU A 248 6.19 12.23 -17.72
#